data_c6db68b9d0fa720a47a3a877b6201e1a
#
_entry.id   c6db68b9d0fa720a47a3a877b6201e1a
#
_cell.length_a   1.000
_cell.length_b   1.000
_cell.length_c   1.000
_cell.angle_alpha   90.00
_cell.angle_beta   90.00
_cell.angle_gamma   90.00
#
_symmetry.space_group_name_H-M   'P 1'
#
loop_
_entity.id
_entity.type
_entity.pdbx_description
1 polymer ?
#
loop_
_entity_poly.entity_id
_entity_poly.type
_entity_poly.pdbx_seq_one_letter_code
_entity_poly.pdbx_strand_id
1 'polypeptide(L)'
;MKRISLMLLLAVVASCSTDTERPAPPPPTNPDADAVAAAVQHTFDGLAAHDSTMLAAVILPDANFQRWGADSTGTWRTVNLSGSAFTSRLGQPGPAYLERTWEAEIRVDGDVAVFSAPYDFWVEQTCSHCGYDAITLVRSGAIESDFRGWRIASLTYTVDASGEDACRERFAGMPASPFPAE
;
A
#
# COMPACT_ATOMS: atom_id res chain seq x y z
N MET A 1 18.06 -88.15 -20.61
CA MET A 1 17.01 -87.22 -21.02
C MET A 1 17.03 -86.01 -20.05
N LYS A 2 17.71 -84.89 -20.43
CA LYS A 2 17.84 -83.68 -19.60
C LYS A 2 16.79 -82.69 -20.06
N ARG A 3 15.89 -82.32 -19.15
CA ARG A 3 14.91 -81.27 -19.39
C ARG A 3 15.55 -79.87 -19.01
N ILE A 4 15.70 -79.02 -19.99
CA ILE A 4 16.18 -77.67 -19.81
C ILE A 4 14.93 -76.81 -19.58
N SER A 5 14.83 -76.24 -18.37
CA SER A 5 13.78 -75.28 -18.01
C SER A 5 14.24 -73.90 -18.34
N LEU A 6 13.57 -73.27 -19.31
CA LEU A 6 13.83 -71.89 -19.73
C LEU A 6 13.06 -70.96 -18.81
N MET A 7 13.78 -70.22 -17.93
CA MET A 7 13.21 -69.17 -17.12
C MET A 7 13.12 -67.87 -17.93
N LEU A 8 11.90 -67.38 -18.18
CA LEU A 8 11.63 -66.09 -18.84
C LEU A 8 11.66 -65.01 -17.79
N LEU A 9 12.67 -64.17 -17.86
CA LEU A 9 12.81 -62.99 -17.01
C LEU A 9 11.97 -61.83 -17.61
N LEU A 10 10.85 -61.48 -16.94
CA LEU A 10 10.06 -60.32 -17.30
C LEU A 10 10.70 -59.04 -16.67
N ALA A 11 11.31 -58.19 -17.49
CA ALA A 11 11.78 -56.88 -17.05
C ALA A 11 10.61 -55.90 -17.04
N VAL A 12 10.17 -55.50 -15.86
CA VAL A 12 9.19 -54.41 -15.67
C VAL A 12 9.95 -53.09 -15.75
N VAL A 13 9.81 -52.37 -16.85
CA VAL A 13 10.26 -50.97 -16.98
C VAL A 13 9.27 -50.07 -16.28
N ALA A 14 9.62 -49.60 -15.06
CA ALA A 14 8.91 -48.54 -14.37
C ALA A 14 9.16 -47.23 -15.11
N SER A 15 8.14 -46.75 -15.85
CA SER A 15 8.15 -45.44 -16.48
C SER A 15 7.85 -44.41 -15.40
N CYS A 16 8.87 -43.69 -14.91
CA CYS A 16 8.68 -42.50 -14.09
C CYS A 16 8.15 -41.38 -15.00
N SER A 17 6.85 -41.17 -14.97
CA SER A 17 6.25 -39.94 -15.53
C SER A 17 6.65 -38.81 -14.60
N THR A 18 7.53 -37.94 -15.06
CA THR A 18 7.75 -36.63 -14.44
C THR A 18 6.51 -35.79 -14.74
N ASP A 19 5.56 -35.80 -13.82
CA ASP A 19 4.49 -34.79 -13.84
C ASP A 19 5.17 -33.41 -13.69
N THR A 20 5.29 -32.71 -14.82
CA THR A 20 5.66 -31.31 -14.81
C THR A 20 4.47 -30.57 -14.19
N GLU A 21 4.57 -30.28 -12.90
CA GLU A 21 3.56 -29.51 -12.16
C GLU A 21 3.32 -28.20 -12.91
N ARG A 22 2.13 -28.08 -13.48
CA ARG A 22 1.71 -26.86 -14.18
C ARG A 22 1.72 -25.74 -13.14
N PRO A 23 2.39 -24.59 -13.39
CA PRO A 23 2.35 -23.45 -12.49
C PRO A 23 0.89 -23.14 -12.12
N ALA A 24 0.63 -22.96 -10.83
CA ALA A 24 -0.67 -22.54 -10.37
C ALA A 24 -1.09 -21.25 -11.10
N PRO A 25 -2.35 -21.14 -11.54
CA PRO A 25 -2.82 -19.88 -12.12
C PRO A 25 -2.60 -18.75 -11.11
N PRO A 26 -2.25 -17.54 -11.57
CA PRO A 26 -2.12 -16.39 -10.68
C PRO A 26 -3.43 -16.23 -9.89
N PRO A 27 -3.35 -15.79 -8.61
CA PRO A 27 -4.54 -15.54 -7.81
C PRO A 27 -5.46 -14.57 -8.55
N PRO A 28 -6.79 -14.72 -8.44
CA PRO A 28 -7.71 -13.81 -9.08
C PRO A 28 -7.44 -12.38 -8.59
N THR A 29 -7.29 -11.43 -9.52
CA THR A 29 -7.19 -10.02 -9.20
C THR A 29 -8.49 -9.56 -8.56
N ASN A 30 -8.41 -8.79 -7.48
CA ASN A 30 -9.58 -8.15 -6.88
C ASN A 30 -9.67 -6.70 -7.42
N PRO A 31 -10.55 -6.42 -8.38
CA PRO A 31 -10.63 -5.11 -9.01
C PRO A 31 -10.99 -3.98 -8.02
N ASP A 32 -11.60 -4.31 -6.89
CA ASP A 32 -11.87 -3.34 -5.84
C ASP A 32 -10.60 -3.04 -5.01
N ALA A 33 -9.77 -4.04 -4.73
CA ALA A 33 -8.48 -3.80 -4.08
C ALA A 33 -7.55 -2.95 -4.96
N ASP A 34 -7.53 -3.22 -6.27
CA ASP A 34 -6.76 -2.42 -7.23
C ASP A 34 -7.27 -0.96 -7.27
N ALA A 35 -8.59 -0.76 -7.24
CA ALA A 35 -9.19 0.57 -7.22
C ALA A 35 -8.94 1.32 -5.89
N VAL A 36 -8.93 0.61 -4.76
CA VAL A 36 -8.55 1.16 -3.45
C VAL A 36 -7.09 1.62 -3.48
N ALA A 37 -6.17 0.79 -3.98
CA ALA A 37 -4.76 1.17 -4.12
C ALA A 37 -4.60 2.40 -5.01
N ALA A 38 -5.32 2.45 -6.14
CA ALA A 38 -5.30 3.58 -7.06
C ALA A 38 -5.84 4.87 -6.41
N ALA A 39 -6.89 4.80 -5.60
CA ALA A 39 -7.43 5.95 -4.87
C ALA A 39 -6.43 6.50 -3.85
N VAL A 40 -5.72 5.61 -3.13
CA VAL A 40 -4.65 6.00 -2.20
C VAL A 40 -3.48 6.64 -2.96
N GLN A 41 -3.02 6.03 -4.05
CA GLN A 41 -1.94 6.60 -4.87
C GLN A 41 -2.34 7.97 -5.45
N HIS A 42 -3.57 8.14 -5.91
CA HIS A 42 -4.07 9.43 -6.39
C HIS A 42 -4.03 10.52 -5.30
N THR A 43 -4.20 10.15 -4.04
CA THR A 43 -4.02 11.08 -2.91
C THR A 43 -2.57 11.55 -2.83
N PHE A 44 -1.60 10.65 -2.91
CA PHE A 44 -0.16 10.98 -2.88
C PHE A 44 0.24 11.82 -4.10
N ASP A 45 -0.28 11.51 -5.27
CA ASP A 45 -0.07 12.29 -6.49
C ASP A 45 -0.66 13.72 -6.35
N GLY A 46 -1.84 13.84 -5.72
CA GLY A 46 -2.47 15.12 -5.41
C GLY A 46 -1.68 15.95 -4.39
N LEU A 47 -1.06 15.29 -3.39
CA LEU A 47 -0.13 15.94 -2.45
C LEU A 47 1.11 16.47 -3.18
N ALA A 48 1.73 15.65 -4.01
CA ALA A 48 2.91 16.02 -4.79
C ALA A 48 2.63 17.16 -5.78
N ALA A 49 1.43 17.18 -6.38
CA ALA A 49 0.99 18.21 -7.31
C ALA A 49 0.47 19.50 -6.63
N HIS A 50 0.27 19.49 -5.31
CA HIS A 50 -0.45 20.57 -4.59
C HIS A 50 -1.82 20.86 -5.22
N ASP A 51 -2.54 19.82 -5.63
CA ASP A 51 -3.81 19.92 -6.35
C ASP A 51 -4.99 19.54 -5.45
N SER A 52 -5.68 20.58 -4.96
CA SER A 52 -6.87 20.40 -4.13
C SER A 52 -8.03 19.71 -4.86
N THR A 53 -8.08 19.79 -6.20
CA THR A 53 -9.11 19.12 -7.00
C THR A 53 -8.86 17.63 -7.06
N MET A 54 -7.61 17.22 -7.29
CA MET A 54 -7.21 15.82 -7.22
C MET A 54 -7.51 15.21 -5.83
N LEU A 55 -7.12 15.90 -4.77
CA LEU A 55 -7.39 15.46 -3.39
C LEU A 55 -8.90 15.33 -3.13
N ALA A 56 -9.71 16.32 -3.53
CA ALA A 56 -11.15 16.30 -3.35
C ALA A 56 -11.86 15.21 -4.16
N ALA A 57 -11.25 14.71 -5.22
CA ALA A 57 -11.81 13.62 -6.02
C ALA A 57 -11.90 12.30 -5.25
N VAL A 58 -10.96 12.07 -4.31
CA VAL A 58 -10.85 10.80 -3.58
C VAL A 58 -11.01 10.92 -2.07
N ILE A 59 -11.10 12.12 -1.52
CA ILE A 59 -11.25 12.37 -0.08
C ILE A 59 -12.67 12.90 0.19
N LEU A 60 -13.40 12.27 1.12
CA LEU A 60 -14.69 12.79 1.56
C LEU A 60 -14.48 14.10 2.35
N PRO A 61 -15.34 15.12 2.17
CA PRO A 61 -15.20 16.40 2.87
C PRO A 61 -15.17 16.29 4.39
N ASP A 62 -15.90 15.32 4.94
CA ASP A 62 -16.03 15.01 6.36
C ASP A 62 -15.11 13.86 6.82
N ALA A 63 -14.21 13.38 5.96
CA ALA A 63 -13.20 12.40 6.34
C ALA A 63 -12.42 12.86 7.56
N ASN A 64 -12.03 11.91 8.41
CA ASN A 64 -11.23 12.20 9.60
C ASN A 64 -9.75 11.85 9.37
N PHE A 65 -8.90 12.86 9.37
CA PHE A 65 -7.44 12.70 9.28
C PHE A 65 -6.83 12.87 10.65
N GLN A 66 -6.18 11.84 11.16
CA GLN A 66 -5.65 11.81 12.52
C GLN A 66 -4.16 11.46 12.52
N ARG A 67 -3.33 12.44 12.88
CA ARG A 67 -1.90 12.27 13.07
C ARG A 67 -1.59 11.90 14.53
N TRP A 68 -0.79 10.85 14.73
CA TRP A 68 -0.23 10.46 16.02
C TRP A 68 1.28 10.58 16.01
N GLY A 69 1.83 11.32 16.96
CA GLY A 69 3.28 11.46 17.08
C GLY A 69 3.67 12.19 18.34
N ALA A 70 4.92 12.05 18.74
CA ALA A 70 5.48 12.82 19.82
C ALA A 70 5.79 14.26 19.35
N ASP A 71 5.54 15.24 20.19
CA ASP A 71 6.04 16.61 19.98
C ASP A 71 7.53 16.71 20.38
N SER A 72 8.13 17.89 20.22
CA SER A 72 9.52 18.16 20.56
C SER A 72 9.90 17.92 22.03
N THR A 73 8.90 17.75 22.91
CA THR A 73 9.10 17.40 24.33
C THR A 73 8.98 15.91 24.60
N GLY A 74 8.70 15.09 23.57
CA GLY A 74 8.43 13.66 23.68
C GLY A 74 6.99 13.35 24.15
N THR A 75 6.11 14.35 24.23
CA THR A 75 4.73 14.14 24.60
C THR A 75 3.90 13.72 23.40
N TRP A 76 3.22 12.58 23.49
CA TRP A 76 2.33 12.09 22.42
C TRP A 76 1.11 12.99 22.26
N ARG A 77 0.87 13.38 21.04
CA ARG A 77 -0.26 14.25 20.68
C ARG A 77 -0.95 13.74 19.42
N THR A 78 -2.23 14.06 19.34
CA THR A 78 -3.03 13.90 18.13
C THR A 78 -3.31 15.27 17.51
N VAL A 79 -3.26 15.29 16.17
CA VAL A 79 -3.78 16.42 15.38
C VAL A 79 -4.86 15.85 14.48
N ASN A 80 -6.05 16.44 14.54
CA ASN A 80 -7.20 16.03 13.72
C ASN A 80 -7.52 17.12 12.70
N LEU A 81 -7.77 16.70 11.47
CA LEU A 81 -8.25 17.55 10.38
C LEU A 81 -9.45 16.88 9.72
N SER A 82 -10.43 17.68 9.29
CA SER A 82 -11.44 17.18 8.35
C SER A 82 -10.84 16.98 6.96
N GLY A 83 -11.46 16.14 6.12
CA GLY A 83 -11.05 15.98 4.73
C GLY A 83 -10.99 17.30 3.98
N SER A 84 -11.99 18.19 4.18
CA SER A 84 -11.99 19.55 3.60
C SER A 84 -10.80 20.38 4.06
N ALA A 85 -10.46 20.36 5.35
CA ALA A 85 -9.34 21.12 5.90
C ALA A 85 -8.00 20.56 5.39
N PHE A 86 -7.86 19.23 5.32
CA PHE A 86 -6.69 18.56 4.77
C PHE A 86 -6.48 18.95 3.30
N THR A 87 -7.50 18.77 2.46
CA THR A 87 -7.49 19.09 1.04
C THR A 87 -7.15 20.57 0.79
N SER A 88 -7.80 21.47 1.53
CA SER A 88 -7.55 22.90 1.40
C SER A 88 -6.12 23.30 1.80
N ARG A 89 -5.59 22.69 2.85
CA ARG A 89 -4.24 22.99 3.36
C ARG A 89 -3.13 22.48 2.45
N LEU A 90 -3.25 21.20 2.00
CA LEU A 90 -2.20 20.54 1.24
C LEU A 90 -2.29 20.78 -0.27
N GLY A 91 -3.43 21.25 -0.75
CA GLY A 91 -3.59 21.74 -2.11
C GLY A 91 -3.08 23.17 -2.35
N GLN A 92 -2.46 23.83 -1.34
CA GLN A 92 -1.82 25.12 -1.52
C GLN A 92 -0.38 24.95 -2.01
N PRO A 93 0.15 25.88 -2.82
CA PRO A 93 1.57 25.89 -3.18
C PRO A 93 2.48 25.82 -1.94
N GLY A 94 3.48 24.98 -2.01
CA GLY A 94 4.39 24.70 -0.90
C GLY A 94 5.67 24.01 -1.38
N PRO A 95 6.48 23.48 -0.46
CA PRO A 95 7.65 22.67 -0.81
C PRO A 95 7.21 21.40 -1.52
N ALA A 96 8.09 20.82 -2.33
CA ALA A 96 7.80 19.54 -2.98
C ALA A 96 7.57 18.43 -1.95
N TYR A 97 6.49 17.69 -2.11
CA TYR A 97 6.14 16.54 -1.28
C TYR A 97 6.28 15.23 -2.08
N LEU A 98 6.75 14.20 -1.41
CA LEU A 98 6.71 12.83 -1.90
C LEU A 98 6.35 11.91 -0.75
N GLU A 99 5.26 11.17 -0.90
CA GLU A 99 4.86 10.10 0.00
C GLU A 99 4.95 8.78 -0.74
N ARG A 100 5.54 7.77 -0.09
CA ARG A 100 5.67 6.42 -0.63
C ARG A 100 5.20 5.43 0.41
N THR A 101 4.56 4.36 -0.07
CA THR A 101 4.19 3.20 0.75
C THR A 101 4.78 1.94 0.15
N TRP A 102 4.93 0.89 0.96
CA TRP A 102 5.38 -0.44 0.53
C TRP A 102 4.67 -1.51 1.36
N GLU A 103 4.65 -2.73 0.84
CA GLU A 103 4.05 -3.89 1.51
C GLU A 103 2.60 -3.61 1.99
N ALA A 104 1.81 -2.93 1.16
CA ALA A 104 0.46 -2.56 1.51
C ALA A 104 -0.44 -3.78 1.68
N GLU A 105 -1.21 -3.79 2.77
CA GLU A 105 -2.31 -4.73 2.98
C GLU A 105 -3.63 -4.04 2.67
N ILE A 106 -4.43 -4.68 1.80
CA ILE A 106 -5.76 -4.17 1.41
C ILE A 106 -6.80 -5.23 1.72
N ARG A 107 -7.82 -4.84 2.48
CA ARG A 107 -9.00 -5.67 2.76
C ARG A 107 -10.24 -4.96 2.28
N VAL A 108 -11.07 -5.67 1.53
CA VAL A 108 -12.34 -5.17 1.01
C VAL A 108 -13.45 -6.08 1.49
N ASP A 109 -14.50 -5.50 2.07
CA ASP A 109 -15.73 -6.19 2.43
C ASP A 109 -16.92 -5.30 2.05
N GLY A 110 -17.62 -5.69 0.98
CA GLY A 110 -18.72 -4.93 0.42
C GLY A 110 -18.29 -3.52 -0.01
N ASP A 111 -18.84 -2.52 0.65
CA ASP A 111 -18.62 -1.10 0.36
C ASP A 111 -17.67 -0.43 1.36
N VAL A 112 -16.93 -1.21 2.12
CA VAL A 112 -15.86 -0.74 3.02
C VAL A 112 -14.55 -1.42 2.68
N ALA A 113 -13.47 -0.64 2.66
CA ALA A 113 -12.13 -1.14 2.49
C ALA A 113 -11.17 -0.53 3.53
N VAL A 114 -10.14 -1.29 3.87
CA VAL A 114 -9.02 -0.82 4.68
C VAL A 114 -7.73 -1.04 3.88
N PHE A 115 -6.98 0.03 3.74
CA PHE A 115 -5.60 0.03 3.25
C PHE A 115 -4.69 0.30 4.43
N SER A 116 -3.63 -0.46 4.58
CA SER A 116 -2.63 -0.19 5.60
C SER A 116 -1.23 -0.50 5.09
N ALA A 117 -0.27 0.37 5.40
CA ALA A 117 1.10 0.25 4.92
C ALA A 117 2.08 1.05 5.78
N PRO A 118 3.33 0.63 5.88
CA PRO A 118 4.41 1.54 6.23
C PRO A 118 4.54 2.61 5.15
N TYR A 119 4.95 3.82 5.58
CA TYR A 119 5.18 4.93 4.66
C TYR A 119 6.42 5.73 5.03
N ASP A 120 6.97 6.47 4.06
CA ASP A 120 7.88 7.59 4.27
C ASP A 120 7.35 8.85 3.58
N PHE A 121 7.65 9.99 4.19
CA PHE A 121 7.25 11.30 3.69
C PHE A 121 8.47 12.20 3.54
N TRP A 122 8.64 12.71 2.35
CA TRP A 122 9.76 13.57 1.96
C TRP A 122 9.27 14.99 1.70
N VAL A 123 10.05 15.94 2.19
CA VAL A 123 9.86 17.35 1.89
C VAL A 123 11.11 17.83 1.18
N GLU A 124 10.95 18.28 -0.07
CA GLU A 124 12.06 18.48 -0.99
C GLU A 124 12.86 17.18 -1.14
N GLN A 125 14.12 17.15 -0.78
CA GLN A 125 14.99 15.97 -0.85
C GLN A 125 15.30 15.37 0.52
N THR A 126 14.59 15.81 1.57
CA THR A 126 14.85 15.37 2.95
C THR A 126 13.72 14.47 3.45
N CYS A 127 14.07 13.31 4.01
CA CYS A 127 13.11 12.47 4.73
C CYS A 127 12.62 13.23 5.97
N SER A 128 11.40 13.70 5.91
CA SER A 128 10.76 14.47 6.99
C SER A 128 10.33 13.55 8.13
N HIS A 129 9.73 12.43 7.80
CA HIS A 129 9.25 11.44 8.76
C HIS A 129 8.84 10.14 8.06
N CYS A 130 8.64 9.12 8.86
CA CYS A 130 8.03 7.86 8.45
C CYS A 130 6.98 7.42 9.46
N GLY A 131 6.24 6.39 9.11
CA GLY A 131 5.23 5.86 10.00
C GLY A 131 4.47 4.69 9.40
N TYR A 132 3.26 4.54 9.86
CA TYR A 132 2.32 3.55 9.39
C TYR A 132 0.98 4.21 9.13
N ASP A 133 0.45 4.00 7.94
CA ASP A 133 -0.87 4.45 7.52
C ASP A 133 -1.93 3.39 7.76
N ALA A 134 -3.07 3.82 8.27
CA ALA A 134 -4.31 3.06 8.32
C ALA A 134 -5.43 3.91 7.71
N ILE A 135 -5.81 3.56 6.48
CA ILE A 135 -6.78 4.31 5.68
C ILE A 135 -8.05 3.50 5.54
N THR A 136 -9.18 4.07 5.91
CA THR A 136 -10.49 3.48 5.64
C THR A 136 -11.11 4.19 4.44
N LEU A 137 -11.56 3.39 3.48
CA LEU A 137 -12.29 3.87 2.31
C LEU A 137 -13.71 3.32 2.33
N VAL A 138 -14.62 4.09 1.77
CA VAL A 138 -16.00 3.68 1.56
C VAL A 138 -16.38 3.90 0.09
N ARG A 139 -17.26 3.05 -0.42
CA ARG A 139 -17.83 3.23 -1.74
C ARG A 139 -18.96 4.24 -1.66
N SER A 140 -18.71 5.45 -2.12
CA SER A 140 -19.67 6.57 -2.09
C SER A 140 -20.12 7.03 -3.49
N GLY A 141 -19.68 6.33 -4.53
CA GLY A 141 -20.00 6.60 -5.92
C GLY A 141 -20.30 5.32 -6.70
N ALA A 142 -20.68 5.48 -7.97
CA ALA A 142 -20.95 4.35 -8.85
C ALA A 142 -19.68 3.55 -9.17
N ILE A 143 -19.83 2.24 -9.41
CA ILE A 143 -18.72 1.35 -9.78
C ILE A 143 -18.06 1.76 -11.12
N GLU A 144 -18.81 2.42 -11.99
CA GLU A 144 -18.36 2.94 -13.28
C GLU A 144 -17.58 4.26 -13.16
N SER A 145 -17.59 4.89 -11.98
CA SER A 145 -16.83 6.11 -11.72
C SER A 145 -15.35 5.80 -11.46
N ASP A 146 -14.53 6.86 -11.46
CA ASP A 146 -13.13 6.77 -11.11
C ASP A 146 -12.95 6.06 -9.76
N PHE A 147 -11.92 5.24 -9.66
CA PHE A 147 -11.62 4.40 -8.49
C PHE A 147 -12.80 3.52 -8.06
N ARG A 148 -13.72 3.18 -8.98
CA ARG A 148 -14.93 2.38 -8.70
C ARG A 148 -15.77 2.94 -7.55
N GLY A 149 -15.78 4.26 -7.38
CA GLY A 149 -16.51 4.97 -6.35
C GLY A 149 -15.88 4.96 -4.96
N TRP A 150 -14.67 4.41 -4.81
CA TRP A 150 -13.95 4.40 -3.54
C TRP A 150 -13.45 5.80 -3.17
N ARG A 151 -13.70 6.18 -1.90
CA ARG A 151 -13.25 7.45 -1.32
C ARG A 151 -12.75 7.25 0.10
N ILE A 152 -11.74 8.01 0.48
CA ILE A 152 -11.17 8.00 1.82
C ILE A 152 -12.16 8.63 2.80
N ALA A 153 -12.55 7.86 3.82
CA ALA A 153 -13.40 8.26 4.94
C ALA A 153 -12.58 8.58 6.19
N SER A 154 -11.43 7.94 6.37
CA SER A 154 -10.49 8.28 7.44
C SER A 154 -9.07 7.86 7.10
N LEU A 155 -8.11 8.60 7.64
CA LEU A 155 -6.69 8.24 7.69
C LEU A 155 -6.20 8.45 9.12
N THR A 156 -5.68 7.40 9.73
CA THR A 156 -4.91 7.49 10.97
C THR A 156 -3.47 7.09 10.66
N TYR A 157 -2.53 7.94 11.03
CA TYR A 157 -1.12 7.68 10.75
C TYR A 157 -0.21 8.04 11.93
N THR A 158 0.84 7.26 12.08
CA THR A 158 1.90 7.54 13.05
C THR A 158 3.01 8.36 12.42
N VAL A 159 3.72 9.14 13.24
CA VAL A 159 4.85 9.95 12.78
C VAL A 159 6.07 9.68 13.64
N ASP A 160 7.16 9.30 12.99
CA ASP A 160 8.50 9.23 13.54
C ASP A 160 9.40 10.17 12.71
N ALA A 161 9.82 11.27 13.31
CA ALA A 161 10.65 12.30 12.69
C ALA A 161 12.14 12.16 13.09
N SER A 162 12.60 10.97 13.47
CA SER A 162 13.98 10.71 13.92
C SER A 162 15.00 10.64 12.77
N GLY A 163 14.55 10.82 11.53
CA GLY A 163 15.39 10.83 10.33
C GLY A 163 15.37 9.51 9.55
N GLU A 164 15.97 9.52 8.36
CA GLU A 164 15.92 8.41 7.41
C GLU A 164 16.51 7.12 7.97
N ASP A 165 17.66 7.19 8.65
CA ASP A 165 18.33 6.00 9.21
C ASP A 165 17.44 5.30 10.26
N ALA A 166 16.82 6.07 11.16
CA ALA A 166 15.90 5.54 12.15
C ALA A 166 14.65 4.91 11.50
N CYS A 167 14.15 5.52 10.42
CA CYS A 167 13.06 4.96 9.64
C CYS A 167 13.45 3.62 8.99
N ARG A 168 14.66 3.50 8.46
CA ARG A 168 15.18 2.25 7.89
C ARG A 168 15.36 1.15 8.92
N GLU A 169 15.81 1.51 10.12
CA GLU A 169 15.89 0.54 11.23
C GLU A 169 14.51 0.05 11.69
N ARG A 170 13.54 0.95 11.71
CA ARG A 170 12.18 0.63 12.15
C ARG A 170 11.39 -0.19 11.13
N PHE A 171 11.53 0.11 9.86
CA PHE A 171 10.76 -0.50 8.77
C PHE A 171 11.68 -1.28 7.83
N ALA A 172 11.78 -2.59 8.05
CA ALA A 172 12.42 -3.48 7.08
C ALA A 172 11.67 -3.38 5.73
N GLY A 173 12.42 -3.34 4.63
CA GLY A 173 11.81 -3.20 3.30
C GLY A 173 11.56 -1.76 2.86
N MET A 174 11.87 -0.75 3.67
CA MET A 174 11.83 0.65 3.24
C MET A 174 12.63 0.83 1.94
N PRO A 175 12.03 1.37 0.87
CA PRO A 175 12.72 1.56 -0.42
C PRO A 175 13.98 2.44 -0.26
N ALA A 176 14.95 2.25 -1.15
CA ALA A 176 16.12 3.14 -1.20
C ALA A 176 15.69 4.62 -1.29
N SER A 177 16.55 5.54 -0.83
CA SER A 177 16.30 6.98 -0.97
C SER A 177 15.90 7.30 -2.42
N PRO A 178 14.83 8.08 -2.65
CA PRO A 178 14.45 8.50 -3.99
C PRO A 178 15.40 9.55 -4.56
N PHE A 179 16.25 10.10 -3.72
CA PHE A 179 17.23 11.13 -4.10
C PHE A 179 18.65 10.58 -3.96
N PRO A 180 19.60 10.98 -4.84
CA PRO A 180 20.99 10.58 -4.72
C PRO A 180 21.59 11.13 -3.41
N ALA A 181 22.52 10.39 -2.81
CA ALA A 181 23.34 10.92 -1.73
C ALA A 181 24.18 12.09 -2.27
N GLU A 182 24.22 13.19 -1.55
CA GLU A 182 25.09 14.33 -1.87
C GLU A 182 26.57 13.98 -1.67
#